data_33ed2a95c75e43c79bddcfd5e025ea13
#
_entry.id   33ed2a95c75e43c79bddcfd5e025ea13
#
_cell.length_a   1.000
_cell.length_b   1.000
_cell.length_c   1.000
_cell.angle_alpha   90.00
_cell.angle_beta   90.00
_cell.angle_gamma   90.00
#
_symmetry.space_group_name_H-M   'P 1'
#
loop_
_entity.id
_entity.type
_entity.pdbx_description
1 polymer ?
#
loop_
_entity_poly.entity_id
_entity_poly.type
_entity_poly.pdbx_seq_one_letter_code
_entity_poly.pdbx_strand_id
1 'polypeptide(L)'
;KKQFFINANIVDPHNSINEIGGLIIGEDGKIEAIGKKVNTNNLPTREKPIDLKEKHIFPGLVDMRVFVGEPGYEYKENFRTLSDAALSGGVTSVVTMPNTDPVIDNVSIVDFLKRRGRDKSKINIFPCASLTKNIEGTNMTEFGLLQKKGIIAFTDGTKTIQNPRLMSRIMNSAKDIGCLIMQHAEDSELAKNGMINSGIIASKLGLSGIPEIAERILIERDLTLLEKIKCRYHISQLSSQKSIEVIKHRKEIVKFTSGVSINNLSLNENDIGDFRTFLKLSPPLRREEDRIALVQGLKDELIDVIVSDHKPEDEESKRLTFSQAATGASGIETLLSLSLELYHNDSLKLETIIKALTSNPAKILKIDKGNLSIGNDADFCIVDINKPWIVKKEKLISKSKNTSIEDKKLQGKVINTFVKGKELFKL
;
A
#
# COMPACT_ATOMS: atom_id res chain seq x y z
N LYS A 1 -15.91 12.30 -25.44
CA LYS A 1 -16.60 11.16 -26.01
C LYS A 1 -16.83 10.09 -24.96
N LYS A 2 -18.05 9.56 -24.86
CA LYS A 2 -18.38 8.47 -23.92
C LYS A 2 -17.67 7.17 -24.32
N GLN A 3 -17.37 6.36 -23.32
CA GLN A 3 -16.74 5.06 -23.50
C GLN A 3 -17.64 3.95 -22.94
N PHE A 4 -17.75 2.85 -23.67
CA PHE A 4 -18.64 1.74 -23.33
C PHE A 4 -17.85 0.44 -23.29
N PHE A 5 -17.83 -0.19 -22.12
CA PHE A 5 -17.19 -1.49 -21.93
C PHE A 5 -18.26 -2.53 -21.62
N ILE A 6 -18.14 -3.71 -22.23
CA ILE A 6 -19.05 -4.83 -22.03
C ILE A 6 -18.30 -6.13 -21.77
N ASN A 7 -19.01 -7.13 -21.26
CA ASN A 7 -18.50 -8.47 -20.97
C ASN A 7 -17.26 -8.47 -20.06
N ALA A 8 -17.34 -7.72 -18.98
CA ALA A 8 -16.30 -7.67 -17.96
C ALA A 8 -16.77 -8.40 -16.69
N ASN A 9 -15.82 -9.07 -16.04
CA ASN A 9 -16.01 -9.53 -14.67
C ASN A 9 -15.71 -8.35 -13.74
N ILE A 10 -16.74 -7.71 -13.21
CA ILE A 10 -16.60 -6.52 -12.37
C ILE A 10 -16.57 -6.93 -10.91
N VAL A 11 -15.51 -6.55 -10.20
CA VAL A 11 -15.38 -6.74 -8.75
C VAL A 11 -15.18 -5.38 -8.11
N ASP A 12 -16.24 -4.85 -7.50
CA ASP A 12 -16.25 -3.61 -6.75
C ASP A 12 -16.86 -3.86 -5.36
N PRO A 13 -16.03 -4.18 -4.37
CA PRO A 13 -16.53 -4.54 -3.04
C PRO A 13 -17.31 -3.42 -2.34
N HIS A 14 -16.95 -2.17 -2.58
CA HIS A 14 -17.64 -1.03 -1.99
C HIS A 14 -19.14 -1.02 -2.36
N ASN A 15 -19.47 -1.33 -3.61
CA ASN A 15 -20.83 -1.36 -4.13
C ASN A 15 -21.43 -2.77 -4.16
N SER A 16 -20.75 -3.75 -3.56
CA SER A 16 -21.19 -5.16 -3.55
C SER A 16 -21.41 -5.72 -4.96
N ILE A 17 -20.58 -5.32 -5.92
CA ILE A 17 -20.64 -5.81 -7.29
C ILE A 17 -19.58 -6.90 -7.47
N ASN A 18 -20.02 -8.08 -7.89
CA ASN A 18 -19.18 -9.19 -8.29
C ASN A 18 -19.93 -9.98 -9.36
N GLU A 19 -19.90 -9.48 -10.60
CA GLU A 19 -20.77 -9.98 -11.66
C GLU A 19 -20.21 -9.67 -13.05
N ILE A 20 -20.68 -10.38 -14.05
CA ILE A 20 -20.41 -10.06 -15.46
C ILE A 20 -21.33 -8.92 -15.87
N GLY A 21 -20.74 -7.87 -16.42
CA GLY A 21 -21.49 -6.70 -16.85
C GLY A 21 -20.61 -5.73 -17.63
N GLY A 22 -21.02 -4.48 -17.63
CA GLY A 22 -20.31 -3.42 -18.35
C GLY A 22 -20.16 -2.16 -17.54
N LEU A 23 -19.48 -1.20 -18.16
CA LEU A 23 -19.17 0.10 -17.57
C LEU A 23 -19.33 1.18 -18.64
N ILE A 24 -20.04 2.25 -18.29
CA ILE A 24 -20.17 3.44 -19.15
C ILE A 24 -19.47 4.60 -18.46
N ILE A 25 -18.53 5.22 -19.17
CA ILE A 25 -17.81 6.41 -18.73
C ILE A 25 -18.33 7.60 -19.52
N GLY A 26 -18.76 8.64 -18.81
CA GLY A 26 -19.23 9.88 -19.40
C GLY A 26 -18.10 10.73 -20.02
N GLU A 27 -18.48 11.75 -20.76
CA GLU A 27 -17.51 12.70 -21.34
C GLU A 27 -16.73 13.48 -20.29
N ASP A 28 -17.27 13.62 -19.11
CA ASP A 28 -16.64 14.24 -17.94
C ASP A 28 -15.64 13.32 -17.21
N GLY A 29 -15.47 12.08 -17.69
CA GLY A 29 -14.58 11.10 -17.06
C GLY A 29 -15.15 10.43 -15.83
N LYS A 30 -16.46 10.56 -15.60
CA LYS A 30 -17.15 9.96 -14.45
C LYS A 30 -17.94 8.72 -14.87
N ILE A 31 -18.21 7.87 -13.90
CA ILE A 31 -18.99 6.65 -14.12
C ILE A 31 -20.47 7.02 -14.25
N GLU A 32 -21.07 6.66 -15.38
CA GLU A 32 -22.51 6.88 -15.63
C GLU A 32 -23.34 5.63 -15.33
N ALA A 33 -22.82 4.45 -15.61
CA ALA A 33 -23.52 3.20 -15.37
C ALA A 33 -22.54 2.05 -15.18
N ILE A 34 -22.93 1.05 -14.41
CA ILE A 34 -22.11 -0.11 -14.11
C ILE A 34 -23.00 -1.32 -13.79
N GLY A 35 -22.57 -2.51 -14.16
CA GLY A 35 -23.17 -3.77 -13.76
C GLY A 35 -23.83 -4.53 -14.89
N LYS A 36 -24.66 -5.51 -14.53
CA LYS A 36 -25.35 -6.43 -15.47
C LYS A 36 -26.20 -5.73 -16.53
N LYS A 37 -26.77 -4.59 -16.18
CA LYS A 37 -27.66 -3.83 -17.07
C LYS A 37 -26.92 -3.18 -18.23
N VAL A 38 -25.60 -3.07 -18.13
CA VAL A 38 -24.76 -2.52 -19.20
C VAL A 38 -24.32 -3.69 -20.10
N ASN A 39 -25.05 -3.89 -21.17
CA ASN A 39 -24.81 -4.96 -22.16
C ASN A 39 -25.17 -4.46 -23.57
N THR A 40 -24.91 -5.26 -24.59
CA THR A 40 -25.16 -4.89 -25.98
C THR A 40 -26.59 -4.48 -26.29
N ASN A 41 -27.57 -5.00 -25.54
CA ASN A 41 -28.99 -4.71 -25.77
C ASN A 41 -29.44 -3.34 -25.21
N ASN A 42 -28.67 -2.80 -24.27
CA ASN A 42 -29.01 -1.57 -23.53
C ASN A 42 -28.12 -0.39 -23.90
N LEU A 43 -27.30 -0.51 -24.93
CA LEU A 43 -26.41 0.59 -25.37
C LEU A 43 -27.10 1.43 -26.47
N PRO A 44 -26.78 2.73 -26.54
CA PRO A 44 -27.21 3.54 -27.68
C PRO A 44 -26.72 2.93 -29.01
N THR A 45 -27.58 2.82 -29.97
CA THR A 45 -27.35 2.10 -31.25
C THR A 45 -26.20 2.63 -32.09
N ARG A 46 -25.62 3.79 -31.77
CA ARG A 46 -24.57 4.44 -32.55
C ARG A 46 -23.16 4.27 -31.96
N GLU A 47 -23.04 3.69 -30.77
CA GLU A 47 -21.74 3.56 -30.11
C GLU A 47 -21.21 2.15 -30.26
N LYS A 48 -19.88 2.03 -30.52
CA LYS A 48 -19.20 0.74 -30.57
C LYS A 48 -18.66 0.43 -29.18
N PRO A 49 -19.19 -0.57 -28.49
CA PRO A 49 -18.67 -0.97 -27.20
C PRO A 49 -17.32 -1.70 -27.36
N ILE A 50 -16.50 -1.59 -26.33
CA ILE A 50 -15.26 -2.37 -26.22
C ILE A 50 -15.62 -3.65 -25.47
N ASP A 51 -15.48 -4.78 -26.14
CA ASP A 51 -15.70 -6.10 -25.55
C ASP A 51 -14.45 -6.54 -24.80
N LEU A 52 -14.56 -6.70 -23.49
CA LEU A 52 -13.45 -7.08 -22.63
C LEU A 52 -13.23 -8.59 -22.55
N LYS A 53 -14.08 -9.39 -23.21
CA LYS A 53 -13.93 -10.86 -23.30
C LYS A 53 -13.70 -11.51 -21.92
N GLU A 54 -14.51 -11.10 -20.96
CA GLU A 54 -14.49 -11.59 -19.58
C GLU A 54 -13.22 -11.24 -18.76
N LYS A 55 -12.41 -10.29 -19.22
CA LYS A 55 -11.37 -9.72 -18.36
C LYS A 55 -11.99 -9.04 -17.16
N HIS A 56 -11.23 -8.91 -16.10
CA HIS A 56 -11.71 -8.28 -14.87
C HIS A 56 -11.58 -6.77 -14.91
N ILE A 57 -12.55 -6.08 -14.32
CA ILE A 57 -12.46 -4.68 -13.95
C ILE A 57 -12.41 -4.60 -12.43
N PHE A 58 -11.38 -3.96 -11.91
CA PHE A 58 -11.27 -3.59 -10.50
C PHE A 58 -11.24 -2.07 -10.39
N PRO A 59 -11.75 -1.49 -9.28
CA PRO A 59 -11.45 -0.09 -8.98
C PRO A 59 -9.96 0.13 -8.99
N GLY A 60 -9.51 1.32 -9.36
CA GLY A 60 -8.10 1.67 -9.23
C GLY A 60 -7.62 1.44 -7.82
N LEU A 61 -6.46 0.78 -7.68
CA LEU A 61 -5.95 0.41 -6.36
C LEU A 61 -5.55 1.65 -5.57
N VAL A 62 -5.72 1.57 -4.27
CA VAL A 62 -5.32 2.59 -3.29
C VAL A 62 -4.20 1.99 -2.42
N ASP A 63 -2.98 2.47 -2.60
CA ASP A 63 -1.82 1.96 -1.88
C ASP A 63 -1.44 2.93 -0.76
N MET A 64 -1.59 2.48 0.48
CA MET A 64 -1.42 3.31 1.67
C MET A 64 0.04 3.52 2.10
N ARG A 65 1.01 2.87 1.48
CA ARG A 65 2.40 3.00 1.92
C ARG A 65 3.38 2.95 0.76
N VAL A 66 3.76 4.14 0.31
CA VAL A 66 4.62 4.33 -0.85
C VAL A 66 5.67 5.40 -0.55
N PHE A 67 6.92 5.13 -0.89
CA PHE A 67 8.01 6.11 -0.81
C PHE A 67 8.29 6.66 -2.20
N VAL A 68 8.36 7.97 -2.35
CA VAL A 68 8.55 8.59 -3.65
C VAL A 68 9.98 9.10 -3.89
N GLY A 69 10.68 9.54 -2.87
CA GLY A 69 12.02 10.12 -3.03
C GLY A 69 12.04 11.63 -3.34
N GLU A 70 10.93 12.24 -3.67
CA GLU A 70 10.81 13.69 -3.84
C GLU A 70 10.19 14.34 -2.60
N PRO A 71 10.81 15.39 -2.03
CA PRO A 71 12.10 15.99 -2.41
C PRO A 71 13.31 15.25 -1.82
N GLY A 72 14.48 15.47 -2.43
CA GLY A 72 15.78 15.14 -1.84
C GLY A 72 16.41 13.83 -2.33
N TYR A 73 15.63 12.86 -2.78
CA TYR A 73 16.08 11.53 -3.19
C TYR A 73 15.55 11.17 -4.60
N GLU A 74 15.45 12.15 -5.48
CA GLU A 74 14.89 11.96 -6.82
C GLU A 74 15.66 10.94 -7.66
N TYR A 75 16.93 10.70 -7.34
CA TYR A 75 17.73 9.68 -7.99
C TYR A 75 17.22 8.25 -7.71
N LYS A 76 16.48 8.05 -6.61
CA LYS A 76 15.82 6.77 -6.31
C LYS A 76 14.51 6.62 -7.07
N GLU A 77 13.65 7.63 -6.98
CA GLU A 77 12.38 7.73 -7.69
C GLU A 77 11.81 9.14 -7.56
N ASN A 78 11.17 9.63 -8.62
CA ASN A 78 10.46 10.91 -8.60
C ASN A 78 8.96 10.69 -8.84
N PHE A 79 8.13 11.73 -8.77
CA PHE A 79 6.69 11.61 -8.95
C PHE A 79 6.31 11.07 -10.33
N ARG A 80 7.03 11.43 -11.35
CA ARG A 80 6.74 10.97 -12.72
C ARG A 80 6.99 9.47 -12.84
N THR A 81 8.13 8.98 -12.42
CA THR A 81 8.48 7.56 -12.50
C THR A 81 7.60 6.71 -11.59
N LEU A 82 7.27 7.23 -10.39
CA LEU A 82 6.32 6.58 -9.49
C LEU A 82 4.95 6.47 -10.15
N SER A 83 4.46 7.55 -10.73
CA SER A 83 3.17 7.59 -11.41
C SER A 83 3.07 6.55 -12.54
N ASP A 84 4.10 6.48 -13.38
CA ASP A 84 4.14 5.52 -14.48
C ASP A 84 4.19 4.07 -13.95
N ALA A 85 4.97 3.81 -12.92
CA ALA A 85 5.05 2.49 -12.29
C ALA A 85 3.70 2.10 -11.66
N ALA A 86 3.08 3.01 -10.94
CA ALA A 86 1.77 2.78 -10.30
C ALA A 86 0.71 2.42 -11.35
N LEU A 87 0.64 3.17 -12.43
CA LEU A 87 -0.31 2.92 -13.52
C LEU A 87 -0.13 1.52 -14.13
N SER A 88 1.11 1.08 -14.32
CA SER A 88 1.38 -0.26 -14.84
C SER A 88 0.92 -1.39 -13.91
N GLY A 89 0.78 -1.08 -12.63
CA GLY A 89 0.28 -2.00 -11.60
C GLY A 89 -1.20 -1.82 -11.27
N GLY A 90 -1.93 -0.95 -11.96
CA GLY A 90 -3.34 -0.69 -11.68
C GLY A 90 -3.60 0.20 -10.48
N VAL A 91 -2.56 0.83 -9.93
CA VAL A 91 -2.65 1.74 -8.78
C VAL A 91 -2.95 3.14 -9.27
N THR A 92 -4.04 3.73 -8.79
CA THR A 92 -4.48 5.08 -9.20
C THR A 92 -4.41 6.10 -8.08
N SER A 93 -4.26 5.66 -6.85
CA SER A 93 -4.11 6.53 -5.67
C SER A 93 -3.04 5.98 -4.74
N VAL A 94 -2.15 6.85 -4.27
CA VAL A 94 -1.07 6.48 -3.36
C VAL A 94 -1.00 7.44 -2.18
N VAL A 95 -0.61 6.90 -1.04
CA VAL A 95 -0.28 7.66 0.17
C VAL A 95 1.24 7.62 0.32
N THR A 96 1.88 8.78 0.16
CA THR A 96 3.34 8.86 0.19
C THR A 96 3.88 9.19 1.57
N MET A 97 4.97 8.53 1.94
CA MET A 97 5.57 8.65 3.27
C MET A 97 6.41 9.93 3.40
N PRO A 98 6.54 10.48 4.63
CA PRO A 98 7.20 11.77 4.84
C PRO A 98 8.72 11.70 4.92
N ASN A 99 9.33 10.53 4.73
CA ASN A 99 10.78 10.29 4.85
C ASN A 99 11.54 10.82 3.63
N THR A 100 11.51 12.10 3.45
CA THR A 100 12.15 12.84 2.35
C THR A 100 13.17 13.82 2.91
N ASP A 101 13.84 14.59 2.07
CA ASP A 101 14.79 15.61 2.47
C ASP A 101 14.53 16.92 1.70
N PRO A 102 13.97 17.94 2.36
CA PRO A 102 13.57 17.95 3.76
C PRO A 102 12.36 17.04 4.06
N VAL A 103 12.23 16.61 5.31
CA VAL A 103 11.08 15.85 5.79
C VAL A 103 9.79 16.64 5.59
N ILE A 104 8.68 15.95 5.34
CA ILE A 104 7.38 16.60 5.19
C ILE A 104 6.80 16.87 6.58
N ASP A 105 7.18 17.99 7.17
CA ASP A 105 6.83 18.34 8.54
C ASP A 105 6.29 19.77 8.72
N ASN A 106 6.13 20.51 7.62
CA ASN A 106 5.63 21.89 7.65
C ASN A 106 4.79 22.23 6.42
N VAL A 107 4.06 23.32 6.51
CA VAL A 107 3.12 23.78 5.47
C VAL A 107 3.81 24.08 4.12
N SER A 108 4.99 24.66 4.16
CA SER A 108 5.72 25.05 2.93
C SER A 108 6.06 23.82 2.07
N ILE A 109 6.52 22.74 2.70
CA ILE A 109 6.84 21.49 2.01
C ILE A 109 5.56 20.84 1.46
N VAL A 110 4.46 20.86 2.22
CA VAL A 110 3.18 20.33 1.77
C VAL A 110 2.70 21.05 0.52
N ASP A 111 2.74 22.38 0.51
CA ASP A 111 2.34 23.19 -0.66
C ASP A 111 3.21 22.87 -1.88
N PHE A 112 4.51 22.73 -1.69
CA PHE A 112 5.45 22.34 -2.73
C PHE A 112 5.09 20.96 -3.33
N LEU A 113 4.87 19.96 -2.47
CA LEU A 113 4.54 18.60 -2.90
C LEU A 113 3.21 18.52 -3.64
N LYS A 114 2.21 19.27 -3.19
CA LYS A 114 0.91 19.31 -3.88
C LYS A 114 1.05 19.83 -5.30
N ARG A 115 1.84 20.88 -5.50
CA ARG A 115 2.11 21.41 -6.83
C ARG A 115 2.87 20.40 -7.68
N ARG A 116 3.95 19.82 -7.14
CA ARG A 116 4.75 18.83 -7.86
C ARG A 116 3.93 17.59 -8.23
N GLY A 117 3.15 17.07 -7.29
CA GLY A 117 2.27 15.92 -7.54
C GLY A 117 1.25 16.20 -8.64
N ARG A 118 0.62 17.39 -8.60
CA ARG A 118 -0.33 17.81 -9.63
C ARG A 118 0.33 17.94 -11.01
N ASP A 119 1.52 18.52 -11.07
CA ASP A 119 2.16 18.86 -12.34
C ASP A 119 2.92 17.66 -12.96
N LYS A 120 3.39 16.72 -12.15
CA LYS A 120 4.27 15.61 -12.59
C LYS A 120 3.63 14.23 -12.51
N SER A 121 2.57 14.06 -11.73
CA SER A 121 1.89 12.78 -11.57
C SER A 121 0.59 12.72 -12.35
N LYS A 122 0.31 11.54 -12.91
CA LYS A 122 -0.97 11.21 -13.56
C LYS A 122 -1.95 10.50 -12.63
N ILE A 123 -1.49 10.14 -11.44
CA ILE A 123 -2.31 9.47 -10.42
C ILE A 123 -2.61 10.43 -9.26
N ASN A 124 -3.51 10.00 -8.37
CA ASN A 124 -3.86 10.76 -7.17
C ASN A 124 -2.77 10.57 -6.10
N ILE A 125 -2.12 11.66 -5.69
CA ILE A 125 -1.08 11.65 -4.66
C ILE A 125 -1.64 12.26 -3.37
N PHE A 126 -1.52 11.51 -2.27
CA PHE A 126 -1.90 11.94 -0.93
C PHE A 126 -0.66 11.88 -0.03
N PRO A 127 0.09 12.97 0.12
CA PRO A 127 1.27 12.94 1.00
C PRO A 127 0.88 12.86 2.47
N CYS A 128 1.60 12.04 3.24
CA CYS A 128 1.59 12.11 4.70
C CYS A 128 2.50 13.23 5.18
N ALA A 129 2.18 13.81 6.33
CA ALA A 129 3.12 14.57 7.10
C ALA A 129 3.65 13.75 8.27
N SER A 130 4.82 14.11 8.79
CA SER A 130 5.41 13.41 9.92
C SER A 130 4.66 13.73 11.23
N LEU A 131 4.76 12.80 12.17
CA LEU A 131 4.26 13.00 13.55
C LEU A 131 5.17 13.96 14.32
N THR A 132 6.47 13.87 14.08
CA THR A 132 7.48 14.68 14.77
C THR A 132 8.32 15.48 13.77
N LYS A 133 8.77 16.65 14.22
CA LYS A 133 9.64 17.53 13.43
C LYS A 133 10.90 16.78 13.05
N ASN A 134 11.24 16.82 11.76
CA ASN A 134 12.38 16.14 11.16
C ASN A 134 12.47 14.64 11.49
N ILE A 135 11.35 14.05 11.88
CA ILE A 135 11.27 12.62 12.29
C ILE A 135 12.30 12.28 13.40
N GLU A 136 12.52 13.20 14.31
CA GLU A 136 13.47 13.00 15.41
C GLU A 136 12.85 12.34 16.64
N GLY A 137 11.52 12.20 16.68
CA GLY A 137 10.82 11.55 17.78
C GLY A 137 10.73 12.38 19.08
N THR A 138 10.87 13.70 19.00
CA THR A 138 10.90 14.58 20.18
C THR A 138 9.80 15.63 20.17
N ASN A 139 9.69 16.42 19.11
CA ASN A 139 8.72 17.53 19.02
C ASN A 139 7.64 17.21 17.98
N MET A 140 6.39 17.37 18.38
CA MET A 140 5.24 17.16 17.49
C MET A 140 5.19 18.21 16.39
N THR A 141 4.72 17.80 15.21
CA THR A 141 4.35 18.71 14.13
C THR A 141 3.00 19.38 14.43
N GLU A 142 2.66 20.40 13.67
CA GLU A 142 1.42 21.16 13.85
C GLU A 142 0.27 20.51 13.07
N PHE A 143 -0.35 19.47 13.65
CA PHE A 143 -1.37 18.66 13.01
C PHE A 143 -2.53 19.48 12.43
N GLY A 144 -3.04 20.43 13.18
CA GLY A 144 -4.16 21.25 12.74
C GLY A 144 -3.88 22.07 11.48
N LEU A 145 -2.71 22.69 11.40
CA LEU A 145 -2.30 23.47 10.23
C LEU A 145 -2.07 22.56 9.02
N LEU A 146 -1.40 21.43 9.24
CA LEU A 146 -1.12 20.46 8.18
C LEU A 146 -2.40 19.83 7.64
N GLN A 147 -3.35 19.50 8.51
CA GLN A 147 -4.65 18.97 8.12
C GLN A 147 -5.43 19.98 7.25
N LYS A 148 -5.41 21.26 7.60
CA LYS A 148 -6.03 22.33 6.81
C LYS A 148 -5.42 22.45 5.41
N LYS A 149 -4.16 22.06 5.25
CA LYS A 149 -3.49 22.01 3.96
C LYS A 149 -3.79 20.73 3.17
N GLY A 150 -4.61 19.85 3.72
CA GLY A 150 -5.08 18.63 3.05
C GLY A 150 -4.31 17.38 3.39
N ILE A 151 -3.48 17.38 4.43
CA ILE A 151 -2.86 16.16 4.94
C ILE A 151 -3.94 15.30 5.57
N ILE A 152 -4.05 14.05 5.14
CA ILE A 152 -5.07 13.10 5.58
C ILE A 152 -4.57 12.05 6.57
N ALA A 153 -3.25 11.91 6.69
CA ALA A 153 -2.63 10.94 7.60
C ALA A 153 -1.26 11.42 8.05
N PHE A 154 -0.87 11.02 9.25
CA PHE A 154 0.39 11.40 9.90
C PHE A 154 1.14 10.16 10.33
N THR A 155 2.44 10.12 10.02
CA THR A 155 3.31 8.99 10.35
C THR A 155 4.77 9.43 10.34
N ASP A 156 5.62 8.82 11.16
CA ASP A 156 7.06 8.98 11.03
C ASP A 156 7.66 7.95 10.02
N GLY A 157 6.79 7.28 9.27
CA GLY A 157 7.15 6.41 8.16
C GLY A 157 7.97 5.20 8.58
N THR A 158 9.27 5.25 8.38
CA THR A 158 10.17 4.13 8.72
C THR A 158 10.52 4.08 10.20
N LYS A 159 10.21 5.12 10.96
CA LYS A 159 10.51 5.19 12.40
C LYS A 159 9.24 5.08 13.23
N THR A 160 9.43 4.66 14.48
CA THR A 160 8.37 4.50 15.48
C THR A 160 8.56 5.54 16.58
N ILE A 161 7.46 6.09 17.11
CA ILE A 161 7.50 6.93 18.31
C ILE A 161 7.84 6.05 19.51
N GLN A 162 9.05 6.16 20.02
CA GLN A 162 9.57 5.33 21.12
C GLN A 162 9.09 5.78 22.49
N ASN A 163 8.95 7.08 22.72
CA ASN A 163 8.58 7.64 24.01
C ASN A 163 7.07 7.52 24.25
N PRO A 164 6.62 6.77 25.27
CA PRO A 164 5.19 6.58 25.55
C PRO A 164 4.43 7.87 25.88
N ARG A 165 5.08 8.78 26.57
CA ARG A 165 4.47 10.07 26.94
C ARG A 165 4.23 10.92 25.68
N LEU A 166 5.19 10.96 24.79
CA LEU A 166 5.05 11.64 23.49
C LEU A 166 3.94 11.00 22.67
N MET A 167 3.89 9.66 22.60
CA MET A 167 2.83 8.95 21.88
C MET A 167 1.44 9.28 22.43
N SER A 168 1.30 9.34 23.75
CA SER A 168 0.06 9.75 24.41
C SER A 168 -0.36 11.17 24.02
N ARG A 169 0.58 12.10 23.98
CA ARG A 169 0.33 13.49 23.55
C ARG A 169 -0.09 13.58 22.09
N ILE A 170 0.57 12.82 21.22
CA ILE A 170 0.25 12.73 19.80
C ILE A 170 -1.19 12.24 19.62
N MET A 171 -1.56 11.16 20.31
CA MET A 171 -2.90 10.60 20.25
C MET A 171 -3.96 11.60 20.73
N ASN A 172 -3.71 12.31 21.82
CA ASN A 172 -4.63 13.34 22.33
C ASN A 172 -4.84 14.46 21.32
N SER A 173 -3.77 14.97 20.72
CA SER A 173 -3.84 16.02 19.71
C SER A 173 -4.58 15.56 18.45
N ALA A 174 -4.32 14.34 18.02
CA ALA A 174 -4.98 13.75 16.84
C ALA A 174 -6.47 13.54 17.07
N LYS A 175 -6.85 13.09 18.28
CA LYS A 175 -8.25 12.89 18.68
C LYS A 175 -9.06 14.18 18.53
N ASP A 176 -8.52 15.30 19.02
CA ASP A 176 -9.23 16.57 19.06
C ASP A 176 -9.61 17.08 17.66
N ILE A 177 -8.85 16.76 16.64
CA ILE A 177 -9.07 17.21 15.26
C ILE A 177 -9.38 16.09 14.27
N GLY A 178 -9.54 14.87 14.74
CA GLY A 178 -9.91 13.72 13.91
C GLY A 178 -8.85 13.26 12.92
N CYS A 179 -7.57 13.49 13.20
CA CYS A 179 -6.46 13.03 12.36
C CYS A 179 -6.26 11.51 12.44
N LEU A 180 -5.86 10.92 11.33
CA LEU A 180 -5.41 9.54 11.27
C LEU A 180 -3.92 9.46 11.60
N ILE A 181 -3.59 8.65 12.59
CA ILE A 181 -2.21 8.29 12.93
C ILE A 181 -1.91 6.92 12.36
N MET A 182 -0.79 6.79 11.64
CA MET A 182 -0.29 5.50 11.16
C MET A 182 1.08 5.25 11.78
N GLN A 183 1.28 4.07 12.35
CA GLN A 183 2.54 3.73 13.00
C GLN A 183 3.15 2.45 12.48
N HIS A 184 4.42 2.51 12.09
CA HIS A 184 5.28 1.35 11.92
C HIS A 184 5.78 0.98 13.31
N ALA A 185 5.28 -0.12 13.88
CA ALA A 185 5.53 -0.47 15.27
C ALA A 185 6.79 -1.34 15.40
N GLU A 186 7.85 -0.78 15.96
CA GLU A 186 9.10 -1.50 16.20
C GLU A 186 9.89 -0.83 17.32
N ASP A 187 10.17 -1.56 18.39
CA ASP A 187 11.04 -1.07 19.45
C ASP A 187 12.48 -0.95 18.94
N SER A 188 13.04 0.25 18.98
CA SER A 188 14.35 0.54 18.38
C SER A 188 15.52 -0.11 19.13
N GLU A 189 15.39 -0.32 20.43
CA GLU A 189 16.44 -0.97 21.22
C GLU A 189 16.49 -2.49 20.95
N LEU A 190 15.33 -3.13 20.91
CA LEU A 190 15.23 -4.56 20.58
C LEU A 190 15.62 -4.84 19.13
N ALA A 191 15.36 -3.93 18.23
CA ALA A 191 15.70 -4.06 16.80
C ALA A 191 17.09 -3.55 16.44
N LYS A 192 17.83 -3.00 17.39
CA LYS A 192 19.12 -2.34 17.15
C LYS A 192 20.09 -3.25 16.41
N ASN A 193 20.64 -2.74 15.31
CA ASN A 193 21.56 -3.44 14.43
C ASN A 193 20.96 -4.71 13.77
N GLY A 194 19.68 -4.96 13.93
CA GLY A 194 18.99 -6.08 13.30
C GLY A 194 18.81 -5.89 11.80
N MET A 195 18.86 -6.98 11.06
CA MET A 195 18.82 -6.97 9.59
C MET A 195 17.77 -7.91 9.03
N ILE A 196 17.55 -9.03 9.70
CA ILE A 196 16.60 -10.06 9.31
C ILE A 196 15.84 -10.56 10.55
N ASN A 197 14.86 -11.41 10.37
CA ASN A 197 14.15 -12.02 11.48
C ASN A 197 15.13 -12.78 12.41
N SER A 198 14.97 -12.59 13.72
CA SER A 198 15.72 -13.37 14.71
C SER A 198 15.30 -14.84 14.65
N GLY A 199 16.25 -15.73 14.44
CA GLY A 199 15.99 -17.16 14.39
C GLY A 199 17.10 -17.96 13.73
N ILE A 200 16.75 -19.13 13.22
CA ILE A 200 17.70 -20.09 12.63
C ILE A 200 18.42 -19.51 11.41
N ILE A 201 17.71 -18.79 10.53
CA ILE A 201 18.29 -18.21 9.32
C ILE A 201 19.33 -17.14 9.67
N ALA A 202 19.01 -16.26 10.63
CA ALA A 202 19.93 -15.24 11.12
C ALA A 202 21.22 -15.87 11.65
N SER A 203 21.08 -16.93 12.45
CA SER A 203 22.22 -17.68 13.00
C SER A 203 23.07 -18.32 11.90
N LYS A 204 22.44 -18.95 10.91
CA LYS A 204 23.14 -19.56 9.77
C LYS A 204 23.91 -18.54 8.94
N LEU A 205 23.35 -17.36 8.74
CA LEU A 205 23.96 -16.30 7.94
C LEU A 205 24.94 -15.43 8.75
N GLY A 206 24.97 -15.59 10.06
CA GLY A 206 25.80 -14.75 10.95
C GLY A 206 25.33 -13.31 11.01
N LEU A 207 24.03 -13.06 10.82
CA LEU A 207 23.43 -11.73 10.84
C LEU A 207 22.67 -11.49 12.13
N SER A 208 22.66 -10.23 12.58
CA SER A 208 21.85 -9.81 13.73
C SER A 208 20.37 -9.84 13.39
N GLY A 209 19.55 -10.34 14.31
CA GLY A 209 18.13 -10.49 14.12
C GLY A 209 17.29 -9.33 14.65
N ILE A 210 16.11 -9.18 14.08
CA ILE A 210 15.04 -8.32 14.57
C ILE A 210 13.99 -9.25 15.18
N PRO A 211 13.88 -9.33 16.51
CA PRO A 211 12.93 -10.25 17.14
C PRO A 211 11.48 -9.79 16.91
N GLU A 212 10.55 -10.73 16.80
CA GLU A 212 9.13 -10.39 16.64
C GLU A 212 8.60 -9.54 17.80
N ILE A 213 9.18 -9.74 18.99
CA ILE A 213 8.78 -8.99 20.17
C ILE A 213 9.00 -7.46 20.03
N ALA A 214 9.94 -7.03 19.17
CA ALA A 214 10.16 -5.61 18.90
C ALA A 214 8.91 -4.98 18.28
N GLU A 215 8.20 -5.69 17.42
CA GLU A 215 6.93 -5.27 16.84
C GLU A 215 5.80 -5.39 17.88
N ARG A 216 5.65 -6.53 18.47
CA ARG A 216 4.55 -6.87 19.37
C ARG A 216 4.47 -5.93 20.58
N ILE A 217 5.59 -5.62 21.21
CA ILE A 217 5.61 -4.77 22.41
C ILE A 217 5.12 -3.35 22.11
N LEU A 218 5.44 -2.80 20.95
CA LEU A 218 5.00 -1.47 20.54
C LEU A 218 3.52 -1.47 20.12
N ILE A 219 3.04 -2.53 19.49
CA ILE A 219 1.61 -2.70 19.21
C ILE A 219 0.82 -2.75 20.51
N GLU A 220 1.25 -3.56 21.48
CA GLU A 220 0.63 -3.66 22.80
C GLU A 220 0.58 -2.31 23.50
N ARG A 221 1.68 -1.58 23.48
CA ARG A 221 1.76 -0.24 24.07
C ARG A 221 0.75 0.71 23.44
N ASP A 222 0.74 0.80 22.12
CA ASP A 222 -0.13 1.73 21.40
C ASP A 222 -1.60 1.39 21.61
N LEU A 223 -1.95 0.12 21.56
CA LEU A 223 -3.34 -0.31 21.78
C LEU A 223 -3.76 -0.09 23.23
N THR A 224 -2.85 -0.21 24.19
CA THR A 224 -3.11 0.12 25.59
C THR A 224 -3.41 1.61 25.76
N LEU A 225 -2.62 2.47 25.12
CA LEU A 225 -2.88 3.93 25.14
C LEU A 225 -4.21 4.25 24.46
N LEU A 226 -4.52 3.56 23.37
CA LEU A 226 -5.72 3.78 22.58
C LEU A 226 -7.01 3.44 23.34
N GLU A 227 -6.96 2.57 24.33
CA GLU A 227 -8.11 2.27 25.20
C GLU A 227 -8.66 3.52 25.89
N LYS A 228 -7.78 4.41 26.31
CA LYS A 228 -8.15 5.67 26.96
C LYS A 228 -8.28 6.82 25.97
N ILE A 229 -7.38 6.90 25.02
CA ILE A 229 -7.30 8.00 24.05
C ILE A 229 -7.83 7.50 22.73
N LYS A 230 -9.13 7.55 22.54
CA LYS A 230 -9.83 7.04 21.37
C LYS A 230 -9.60 7.96 20.16
N CYS A 231 -8.50 7.77 19.45
CA CYS A 231 -8.20 8.47 18.21
C CYS A 231 -8.23 7.51 17.02
N ARG A 232 -8.18 8.03 15.80
CA ARG A 232 -8.05 7.22 14.59
C ARG A 232 -6.62 6.70 14.50
N TYR A 233 -6.46 5.40 14.54
CA TYR A 233 -5.16 4.74 14.59
C TYR A 233 -5.09 3.55 13.63
N HIS A 234 -3.98 3.46 12.89
CA HIS A 234 -3.72 2.41 11.92
C HIS A 234 -2.31 1.83 12.14
N ILE A 235 -2.22 0.53 12.30
CA ILE A 235 -0.94 -0.19 12.34
C ILE A 235 -0.49 -0.40 10.89
N SER A 236 0.61 0.23 10.50
CA SER A 236 1.03 0.28 9.09
C SER A 236 1.30 -1.10 8.51
N GLN A 237 2.03 -1.95 9.24
CA GLN A 237 2.37 -3.30 8.77
C GLN A 237 2.50 -4.27 9.94
N LEU A 238 1.90 -5.43 9.78
CA LEU A 238 2.06 -6.56 10.68
C LEU A 238 2.97 -7.59 10.04
N SER A 239 3.79 -8.29 10.81
CA SER A 239 4.72 -9.27 10.26
C SER A 239 4.75 -10.61 10.99
N SER A 240 4.12 -10.74 12.17
CA SER A 240 4.24 -11.95 12.97
C SER A 240 2.90 -12.52 13.43
N GLN A 241 2.87 -13.84 13.62
CA GLN A 241 1.73 -14.55 14.19
C GLN A 241 1.38 -14.00 15.58
N LYS A 242 2.37 -13.69 16.41
CA LYS A 242 2.15 -13.16 17.76
C LYS A 242 1.46 -11.80 17.73
N SER A 243 1.79 -10.95 16.77
CA SER A 243 1.10 -9.68 16.59
C SER A 243 -0.35 -9.88 16.17
N ILE A 244 -0.64 -10.88 15.34
CA ILE A 244 -2.03 -11.23 14.97
C ILE A 244 -2.84 -11.65 16.19
N GLU A 245 -2.26 -12.45 17.07
CA GLU A 245 -2.91 -12.86 18.33
C GLU A 245 -3.27 -11.63 19.18
N VAL A 246 -2.37 -10.66 19.28
CA VAL A 246 -2.59 -9.41 20.00
C VAL A 246 -3.76 -8.63 19.40
N ILE A 247 -3.76 -8.39 18.11
CA ILE A 247 -4.81 -7.59 17.48
C ILE A 247 -6.17 -8.29 17.52
N LYS A 248 -6.20 -9.60 17.41
CA LYS A 248 -7.44 -10.39 17.55
C LYS A 248 -8.09 -10.15 18.91
N HIS A 249 -7.28 -10.22 19.96
CA HIS A 249 -7.74 -10.01 21.34
C HIS A 249 -8.17 -8.55 21.57
N ARG A 250 -7.39 -7.59 21.07
CA ARG A 250 -7.63 -6.16 21.30
C ARG A 250 -8.79 -5.58 20.49
N LYS A 251 -9.13 -6.16 19.34
CA LYS A 251 -10.25 -5.67 18.50
C LYS A 251 -11.61 -5.70 19.19
N GLU A 252 -11.77 -6.53 20.18
CA GLU A 252 -12.99 -6.57 21.00
C GLU A 252 -13.12 -5.38 21.96
N ILE A 253 -12.01 -4.73 22.26
CA ILE A 253 -11.91 -3.67 23.27
C ILE A 253 -11.69 -2.29 22.64
N VAL A 254 -10.92 -2.21 21.56
CA VAL A 254 -10.44 -0.97 20.95
C VAL A 254 -10.72 -0.96 19.47
N LYS A 255 -11.07 0.21 18.95
CA LYS A 255 -11.25 0.43 17.50
C LYS A 255 -9.93 0.89 16.88
N PHE A 256 -9.43 0.12 15.94
CA PHE A 256 -8.24 0.44 15.14
C PHE A 256 -8.27 -0.34 13.83
N THR A 257 -7.36 -0.02 12.94
CA THR A 257 -7.17 -0.74 11.69
C THR A 257 -5.71 -1.19 11.54
N SER A 258 -5.46 -2.12 10.64
CA SER A 258 -4.10 -2.62 10.39
C SER A 258 -3.88 -2.98 8.94
N GLY A 259 -2.61 -2.96 8.55
CA GLY A 259 -2.16 -3.34 7.22
C GLY A 259 -1.09 -4.42 7.26
N VAL A 260 -0.77 -4.93 6.09
CA VAL A 260 0.29 -5.90 5.87
C VAL A 260 0.96 -5.63 4.54
N SER A 261 2.28 -5.76 4.49
CA SER A 261 3.04 -5.67 3.24
C SER A 261 2.81 -6.93 2.41
N ILE A 262 2.64 -6.75 1.10
CA ILE A 262 2.56 -7.88 0.16
C ILE A 262 3.79 -8.77 0.23
N ASN A 263 4.94 -8.23 0.56
CA ASN A 263 6.16 -9.01 0.75
C ASN A 263 6.00 -10.07 1.84
N ASN A 264 5.43 -9.67 2.97
CA ASN A 264 5.22 -10.56 4.13
C ASN A 264 4.09 -11.58 3.91
N LEU A 265 3.16 -11.29 3.00
CA LEU A 265 2.12 -12.25 2.61
C LEU A 265 2.63 -13.33 1.65
N SER A 266 3.66 -13.01 0.88
CA SER A 266 4.10 -13.83 -0.26
C SER A 266 5.44 -14.52 -0.04
N LEU A 267 6.27 -13.99 0.85
CA LEU A 267 7.65 -14.44 1.08
C LEU A 267 7.88 -14.73 2.55
N ASN A 268 8.92 -15.52 2.83
CA ASN A 268 9.39 -15.79 4.18
C ASN A 268 10.92 -15.65 4.26
N GLU A 269 11.49 -15.82 5.44
CA GLU A 269 12.93 -15.63 5.68
C GLU A 269 13.83 -16.55 4.84
N ASN A 270 13.33 -17.72 4.41
CA ASN A 270 14.10 -18.64 3.58
C ASN A 270 14.38 -18.07 2.18
N ASP A 271 13.54 -17.15 1.71
CA ASP A 271 13.71 -16.54 0.39
C ASP A 271 14.95 -15.65 0.29
N ILE A 272 15.50 -15.22 1.42
CA ILE A 272 16.72 -14.39 1.45
C ILE A 272 17.89 -15.15 0.83
N GLY A 273 17.96 -16.47 1.00
CA GLY A 273 19.02 -17.31 0.41
C GLY A 273 20.42 -16.81 0.75
N ASP A 274 21.26 -16.65 -0.26
CA ASP A 274 22.66 -16.22 -0.10
C ASP A 274 22.78 -14.69 -0.04
N PHE A 275 22.32 -14.07 1.05
CA PHE A 275 22.48 -12.63 1.31
C PHE A 275 21.89 -11.73 0.22
N ARG A 276 20.73 -12.09 -0.31
CA ARG A 276 20.05 -11.29 -1.35
C ARG A 276 19.55 -9.98 -0.77
N THR A 277 20.22 -8.87 -1.11
CA THR A 277 19.93 -7.55 -0.53
C THR A 277 18.58 -6.99 -0.94
N PHE A 278 18.00 -7.42 -2.06
CA PHE A 278 16.64 -7.04 -2.46
C PHE A 278 15.58 -7.54 -1.45
N LEU A 279 15.95 -8.49 -0.60
CA LEU A 279 15.10 -9.06 0.45
C LEU A 279 15.45 -8.55 1.85
N LYS A 280 16.28 -7.52 1.95
CA LYS A 280 16.48 -6.77 3.18
C LYS A 280 15.33 -5.78 3.32
N LEU A 281 14.35 -6.12 4.15
CA LEU A 281 13.07 -5.44 4.27
C LEU A 281 12.78 -5.03 5.71
N SER A 282 11.90 -4.05 5.88
CA SER A 282 11.35 -3.64 7.16
C SER A 282 9.83 -3.47 7.02
N PRO A 283 9.01 -4.23 7.77
CA PRO A 283 9.44 -5.29 8.70
C PRO A 283 10.15 -6.43 7.97
N PRO A 284 10.99 -7.21 8.66
CA PRO A 284 11.70 -8.30 8.01
C PRO A 284 10.75 -9.43 7.60
N LEU A 285 11.17 -10.21 6.60
CA LEU A 285 10.51 -11.46 6.29
C LEU A 285 10.71 -12.42 7.46
N ARG A 286 9.63 -13.02 7.94
CA ARG A 286 9.67 -13.91 9.09
C ARG A 286 9.47 -15.37 8.66
N ARG A 287 9.09 -16.24 9.58
CA ARG A 287 8.92 -17.66 9.30
C ARG A 287 7.66 -17.93 8.45
N GLU A 288 7.59 -19.12 7.87
CA GLU A 288 6.41 -19.54 7.10
C GLU A 288 5.14 -19.51 7.95
N GLU A 289 5.21 -19.89 9.23
CA GLU A 289 4.07 -19.82 10.15
C GLU A 289 3.54 -18.40 10.30
N ASP A 290 4.44 -17.42 10.29
CA ASP A 290 4.06 -15.99 10.35
C ASP A 290 3.35 -15.57 9.07
N ARG A 291 3.87 -15.96 7.91
CA ARG A 291 3.25 -15.68 6.62
C ARG A 291 1.82 -16.25 6.54
N ILE A 292 1.67 -17.50 6.93
CA ILE A 292 0.37 -18.18 6.95
C ILE A 292 -0.61 -17.47 7.90
N ALA A 293 -0.13 -17.05 9.08
CA ALA A 293 -0.95 -16.30 10.03
C ALA A 293 -1.41 -14.95 9.48
N LEU A 294 -0.57 -14.25 8.72
CA LEU A 294 -0.91 -12.99 8.07
C LEU A 294 -2.01 -13.18 7.01
N VAL A 295 -1.90 -14.22 6.19
CA VAL A 295 -2.93 -14.57 5.21
C VAL A 295 -4.25 -14.90 5.92
N GLN A 296 -4.20 -15.67 6.98
CA GLN A 296 -5.39 -16.01 7.78
C GLN A 296 -5.99 -14.75 8.43
N GLY A 297 -5.15 -13.81 8.85
CA GLY A 297 -5.58 -12.52 9.39
C GLY A 297 -6.39 -11.69 8.41
N LEU A 298 -6.05 -11.72 7.13
CA LEU A 298 -6.85 -11.09 6.07
C LEU A 298 -8.18 -11.84 5.87
N LYS A 299 -8.15 -13.16 5.85
CA LYS A 299 -9.34 -13.98 5.69
C LYS A 299 -10.34 -13.76 6.82
N ASP A 300 -9.85 -13.59 8.04
CA ASP A 300 -10.67 -13.38 9.25
C ASP A 300 -11.03 -11.89 9.45
N GLU A 301 -10.66 -11.02 8.51
CA GLU A 301 -10.90 -9.57 8.58
C GLU A 301 -10.25 -8.89 9.81
N LEU A 302 -9.18 -9.49 10.34
CA LEU A 302 -8.35 -8.89 11.39
C LEU A 302 -7.39 -7.86 10.80
N ILE A 303 -6.89 -8.12 9.60
CA ILE A 303 -6.07 -7.19 8.82
C ILE A 303 -6.95 -6.57 7.73
N ASP A 304 -6.89 -5.26 7.60
CA ASP A 304 -7.80 -4.51 6.72
C ASP A 304 -7.21 -4.24 5.33
N VAL A 305 -5.89 -4.05 5.24
CA VAL A 305 -5.25 -3.47 4.05
C VAL A 305 -4.00 -4.24 3.66
N ILE A 306 -3.82 -4.41 2.34
CA ILE A 306 -2.56 -4.85 1.75
C ILE A 306 -1.86 -3.62 1.16
N VAL A 307 -0.59 -3.45 1.46
CA VAL A 307 0.24 -2.37 0.92
C VAL A 307 1.40 -2.93 0.10
N SER A 308 1.86 -2.17 -0.90
CA SER A 308 3.06 -2.54 -1.66
C SER A 308 4.32 -2.40 -0.82
N ASP A 309 4.31 -1.49 0.11
CA ASP A 309 5.51 -1.05 0.84
C ASP A 309 6.63 -0.62 -0.12
N HIS A 310 6.22 -0.04 -1.24
CA HIS A 310 7.11 0.39 -2.33
C HIS A 310 8.14 1.37 -1.81
N LYS A 311 9.39 0.92 -1.76
CA LYS A 311 10.52 1.71 -1.27
C LYS A 311 11.69 1.57 -2.25
N PRO A 312 11.71 2.43 -3.27
CA PRO A 312 12.77 2.40 -4.27
C PRO A 312 14.12 2.75 -3.64
N GLU A 313 15.12 1.93 -3.94
CA GLU A 313 16.50 2.13 -3.55
C GLU A 313 17.39 1.95 -4.76
N ASP A 314 18.38 2.82 -4.91
CA ASP A 314 19.28 2.82 -6.06
C ASP A 314 20.16 1.57 -6.08
N GLU A 315 20.68 1.26 -7.26
CA GLU A 315 21.47 0.05 -7.50
C GLU A 315 22.73 -0.01 -6.62
N GLU A 316 23.41 1.12 -6.46
CA GLU A 316 24.64 1.20 -5.65
C GLU A 316 24.37 0.84 -4.19
N SER A 317 23.28 1.34 -3.62
CA SER A 317 22.91 1.06 -2.22
C SER A 317 22.54 -0.41 -1.99
N LYS A 318 22.09 -1.11 -3.02
CA LYS A 318 21.72 -2.53 -2.96
C LYS A 318 22.86 -3.49 -3.33
N ARG A 319 23.95 -3.02 -3.92
CA ARG A 319 25.13 -3.83 -4.25
C ARG A 319 26.10 -3.98 -3.08
N LEU A 320 25.86 -3.30 -2.00
CA LEU A 320 26.67 -3.40 -0.79
C LEU A 320 26.47 -4.76 -0.11
N THR A 321 27.31 -5.05 0.90
CA THR A 321 27.08 -6.23 1.75
C THR A 321 25.70 -6.14 2.40
N PHE A 322 25.15 -7.27 2.81
CA PHE A 322 23.80 -7.28 3.39
C PHE A 322 23.68 -6.32 4.58
N SER A 323 24.69 -6.25 5.44
CA SER A 323 24.69 -5.35 6.60
C SER A 323 24.68 -3.86 6.21
N GLN A 324 25.33 -3.50 5.12
CA GLN A 324 25.46 -2.11 4.66
C GLN A 324 24.40 -1.72 3.63
N ALA A 325 23.71 -2.68 3.02
CA ALA A 325 22.71 -2.42 2.00
C ALA A 325 21.53 -1.65 2.57
N ALA A 326 20.95 -0.79 1.74
CA ALA A 326 19.71 -0.09 2.09
C ALA A 326 18.55 -1.06 2.27
N THR A 327 17.61 -0.71 3.15
CA THR A 327 16.41 -1.51 3.44
C THR A 327 15.26 -1.05 2.55
N GLY A 328 14.57 -2.00 1.93
CA GLY A 328 13.36 -1.75 1.15
C GLY A 328 13.36 -2.43 -0.21
N ALA A 329 12.17 -2.58 -0.77
CA ALA A 329 11.97 -3.11 -2.11
C ALA A 329 10.94 -2.27 -2.88
N SER A 330 11.16 -2.13 -4.19
CA SER A 330 10.13 -1.57 -5.09
C SER A 330 9.06 -2.65 -5.32
N GLY A 331 7.79 -2.29 -5.28
CA GLY A 331 6.72 -3.28 -5.34
C GLY A 331 5.38 -2.79 -5.87
N ILE A 332 5.28 -1.52 -6.26
CA ILE A 332 3.99 -0.98 -6.69
C ILE A 332 3.49 -1.58 -8.01
N GLU A 333 4.39 -1.95 -8.91
CA GLU A 333 4.04 -2.54 -10.21
C GLU A 333 3.54 -3.97 -10.08
N THR A 334 3.96 -4.68 -9.05
CA THR A 334 3.69 -6.12 -8.87
C THR A 334 2.69 -6.39 -7.74
N LEU A 335 2.22 -5.37 -7.06
CA LEU A 335 1.29 -5.48 -5.93
C LEU A 335 0.07 -6.34 -6.25
N LEU A 336 -0.64 -6.02 -7.33
CA LEU A 336 -1.85 -6.75 -7.71
C LEU A 336 -1.53 -8.17 -8.15
N SER A 337 -0.57 -8.33 -9.05
CA SER A 337 -0.20 -9.66 -9.58
C SER A 337 0.28 -10.60 -8.48
N LEU A 338 1.08 -10.10 -7.55
CA LEU A 338 1.56 -10.88 -6.42
C LEU A 338 0.41 -11.22 -5.45
N SER A 339 -0.51 -10.29 -5.24
CA SER A 339 -1.71 -10.52 -4.42
C SER A 339 -2.63 -11.59 -5.05
N LEU A 340 -2.74 -11.62 -6.38
CA LEU A 340 -3.55 -12.61 -7.09
C LEU A 340 -3.02 -14.04 -6.92
N GLU A 341 -1.75 -14.22 -6.56
CA GLU A 341 -1.21 -15.55 -6.23
C GLU A 341 -1.99 -16.19 -5.07
N LEU A 342 -2.44 -15.39 -4.12
CA LEU A 342 -3.25 -15.86 -2.98
C LEU A 342 -4.66 -16.30 -3.41
N TYR A 343 -5.16 -15.76 -4.50
CA TYR A 343 -6.40 -16.23 -5.13
C TYR A 343 -6.18 -17.52 -5.91
N HIS A 344 -5.12 -17.57 -6.72
CA HIS A 344 -4.83 -18.75 -7.57
C HIS A 344 -4.48 -19.99 -6.75
N ASN A 345 -3.91 -19.84 -5.56
CA ASN A 345 -3.62 -20.96 -4.66
C ASN A 345 -4.74 -21.26 -3.65
N ASP A 346 -5.92 -20.68 -3.84
CA ASP A 346 -7.11 -20.86 -3.00
C ASP A 346 -6.96 -20.40 -1.54
N SER A 347 -5.97 -19.57 -1.24
CA SER A 347 -5.78 -19.03 0.12
C SER A 347 -6.81 -17.96 0.48
N LEU A 348 -7.16 -17.10 -0.48
CA LEU A 348 -8.10 -15.99 -0.29
C LEU A 348 -9.07 -15.91 -1.46
N LYS A 349 -10.28 -15.41 -1.19
CA LYS A 349 -11.25 -15.06 -2.24
C LYS A 349 -10.79 -13.79 -2.95
N LEU A 350 -11.11 -13.67 -4.23
CA LEU A 350 -10.77 -12.48 -5.03
C LEU A 350 -11.35 -11.20 -4.41
N GLU A 351 -12.59 -11.24 -3.95
CA GLU A 351 -13.25 -10.12 -3.29
C GLU A 351 -12.50 -9.63 -2.05
N THR A 352 -12.00 -10.55 -1.23
CA THR A 352 -11.20 -10.23 -0.04
C THR A 352 -9.93 -9.47 -0.42
N ILE A 353 -9.24 -9.92 -1.45
CA ILE A 353 -8.02 -9.27 -1.95
C ILE A 353 -8.34 -7.86 -2.47
N ILE A 354 -9.33 -7.73 -3.34
CA ILE A 354 -9.67 -6.44 -3.95
C ILE A 354 -10.18 -5.46 -2.90
N LYS A 355 -10.96 -5.92 -1.93
CA LYS A 355 -11.42 -5.10 -0.80
C LYS A 355 -10.23 -4.51 -0.02
N ALA A 356 -9.22 -5.33 0.26
CA ALA A 356 -8.01 -4.91 0.99
C ALA A 356 -7.13 -3.94 0.19
N LEU A 357 -7.29 -3.89 -1.13
CA LEU A 357 -6.53 -3.03 -2.05
C LEU A 357 -7.30 -1.79 -2.50
N THR A 358 -8.59 -1.69 -2.25
CA THR A 358 -9.45 -0.63 -2.79
C THR A 358 -10.33 0.02 -1.73
N SER A 359 -11.45 -0.59 -1.37
CA SER A 359 -12.45 0.01 -0.48
C SER A 359 -11.97 0.17 0.95
N ASN A 360 -11.24 -0.79 1.50
CA ASN A 360 -10.73 -0.69 2.87
C ASN A 360 -9.74 0.47 3.06
N PRO A 361 -8.67 0.59 2.26
CA PRO A 361 -7.78 1.74 2.41
C PRO A 361 -8.50 3.07 2.19
N ALA A 362 -9.39 3.17 1.22
CA ALA A 362 -10.15 4.39 0.96
C ALA A 362 -11.03 4.78 2.16
N LYS A 363 -11.67 3.80 2.79
CA LYS A 363 -12.51 4.01 3.99
C LYS A 363 -11.68 4.49 5.18
N ILE A 364 -10.53 3.88 5.42
CA ILE A 364 -9.61 4.27 6.50
C ILE A 364 -9.14 5.71 6.30
N LEU A 365 -8.78 6.07 5.09
CA LEU A 365 -8.28 7.40 4.72
C LEU A 365 -9.41 8.43 4.58
N LYS A 366 -10.68 8.01 4.52
CA LYS A 366 -11.85 8.86 4.26
C LYS A 366 -11.71 9.63 2.93
N ILE A 367 -11.28 8.93 1.88
CA ILE A 367 -11.22 9.45 0.52
C ILE A 367 -12.25 8.75 -0.36
N ASP A 368 -12.79 9.49 -1.32
CA ASP A 368 -13.76 8.94 -2.28
C ASP A 368 -13.04 8.35 -3.50
N LYS A 369 -12.29 7.30 -3.25
CA LYS A 369 -11.53 6.51 -4.22
C LYS A 369 -11.75 5.02 -3.93
N GLY A 370 -11.19 4.15 -4.75
CA GLY A 370 -11.27 2.71 -4.53
C GLY A 370 -12.67 2.12 -4.72
N ASN A 371 -13.51 2.79 -5.50
CA ASN A 371 -14.85 2.32 -5.85
C ASN A 371 -15.25 2.79 -7.23
N LEU A 372 -16.29 2.15 -7.79
CA LEU A 372 -16.84 2.46 -9.11
C LEU A 372 -18.27 2.99 -8.99
N SER A 373 -18.56 3.79 -7.97
CA SER A 373 -19.86 4.38 -7.75
C SER A 373 -20.25 5.33 -8.87
N ILE A 374 -21.50 5.33 -9.25
CA ILE A 374 -22.03 6.26 -10.26
C ILE A 374 -21.80 7.70 -9.80
N GLY A 375 -21.27 8.53 -10.70
CA GLY A 375 -20.92 9.92 -10.43
C GLY A 375 -19.50 10.15 -9.95
N ASN A 376 -18.76 9.11 -9.58
CA ASN A 376 -17.38 9.21 -9.18
C ASN A 376 -16.42 9.19 -10.39
N ASP A 377 -15.20 9.66 -10.18
CA ASP A 377 -14.17 9.58 -11.20
C ASP A 377 -13.97 8.12 -11.64
N ALA A 378 -13.85 7.89 -12.93
CA ALA A 378 -13.60 6.57 -13.48
C ALA A 378 -12.10 6.20 -13.35
N ASP A 379 -11.71 5.83 -12.14
CA ASP A 379 -10.39 5.31 -11.79
C ASP A 379 -10.51 3.79 -11.68
N PHE A 380 -9.98 3.06 -12.66
CA PHE A 380 -10.10 1.60 -12.68
C PHE A 380 -8.99 0.96 -13.51
N CYS A 381 -8.84 -0.34 -13.36
CA CYS A 381 -7.94 -1.13 -14.18
C CYS A 381 -8.67 -2.33 -14.80
N ILE A 382 -8.19 -2.71 -15.98
CA ILE A 382 -8.61 -3.91 -16.70
C ILE A 382 -7.49 -4.93 -16.54
N VAL A 383 -7.82 -6.12 -16.05
CA VAL A 383 -6.85 -7.14 -15.67
C VAL A 383 -7.17 -8.49 -16.33
N ASP A 384 -6.16 -9.09 -16.93
CA ASP A 384 -6.21 -10.49 -17.30
C ASP A 384 -5.63 -11.29 -16.13
N ILE A 385 -6.50 -11.85 -15.28
CA ILE A 385 -6.06 -12.54 -14.05
C ILE A 385 -5.34 -13.86 -14.32
N ASN A 386 -5.39 -14.36 -15.53
CA ASN A 386 -4.79 -15.64 -15.90
C ASN A 386 -3.52 -15.51 -16.73
N LYS A 387 -3.14 -14.29 -17.11
CA LYS A 387 -1.98 -14.07 -17.99
C LYS A 387 -0.68 -14.41 -17.27
N PRO A 388 0.08 -15.43 -17.72
CA PRO A 388 1.37 -15.76 -17.12
C PRO A 388 2.45 -14.76 -17.55
N TRP A 389 3.35 -14.44 -16.65
CA TRP A 389 4.51 -13.61 -16.94
C TRP A 389 5.60 -13.79 -15.89
N ILE A 390 6.80 -13.31 -16.20
CA ILE A 390 7.97 -13.40 -15.32
C ILE A 390 8.40 -11.98 -14.97
N VAL A 391 8.67 -11.72 -13.68
CA VAL A 391 9.17 -10.44 -13.22
C VAL A 391 10.63 -10.29 -13.59
N LYS A 392 10.93 -9.40 -14.54
CA LYS A 392 12.29 -9.05 -14.93
C LYS A 392 12.59 -7.64 -14.48
N LYS A 393 13.60 -7.46 -13.63
CA LYS A 393 13.95 -6.14 -13.10
C LYS A 393 14.22 -5.11 -14.20
N GLU A 394 14.81 -5.53 -15.29
CA GLU A 394 15.13 -4.66 -16.43
C GLU A 394 13.87 -4.11 -17.13
N LYS A 395 12.75 -4.79 -16.98
CA LYS A 395 11.45 -4.40 -17.58
C LYS A 395 10.58 -3.59 -16.64
N LEU A 396 10.99 -3.39 -15.39
CA LEU A 396 10.25 -2.56 -14.45
C LEU A 396 10.27 -1.09 -14.91
N ILE A 397 9.13 -0.43 -14.76
CA ILE A 397 8.96 0.99 -15.11
C ILE A 397 9.48 1.88 -14.01
N SER A 398 9.43 1.44 -12.76
CA SER A 398 10.04 2.13 -11.62
C SER A 398 11.48 2.51 -11.93
N LYS A 399 11.90 3.70 -11.51
CA LYS A 399 13.28 4.15 -11.70
C LYS A 399 14.28 3.24 -11.01
N SER A 400 14.01 2.82 -9.78
CA SER A 400 14.80 1.83 -9.05
C SER A 400 14.27 0.43 -9.33
N LYS A 401 15.17 -0.55 -9.43
CA LYS A 401 14.88 -1.92 -9.87
C LYS A 401 15.00 -2.97 -8.74
N ASN A 402 14.93 -2.52 -7.50
CA ASN A 402 15.13 -3.35 -6.29
C ASN A 402 13.90 -4.17 -5.90
N THR A 403 13.34 -4.93 -6.83
CA THR A 403 12.20 -5.80 -6.55
C THR A 403 12.57 -7.00 -5.67
N SER A 404 11.70 -7.35 -4.73
CA SER A 404 11.87 -8.54 -3.87
C SER A 404 11.58 -9.85 -4.60
N ILE A 405 11.00 -9.81 -5.79
CA ILE A 405 10.50 -10.98 -6.52
C ILE A 405 11.10 -11.09 -7.91
N GLU A 406 12.34 -10.70 -8.07
CA GLU A 406 13.07 -10.87 -9.33
C GLU A 406 12.99 -12.32 -9.82
N ASP A 407 12.71 -12.49 -11.11
CA ASP A 407 12.57 -13.78 -11.81
C ASP A 407 11.39 -14.65 -11.35
N LYS A 408 10.53 -14.14 -10.48
CA LYS A 408 9.33 -14.88 -10.06
C LYS A 408 8.32 -14.98 -11.21
N LYS A 409 7.73 -16.16 -11.35
CA LYS A 409 6.63 -16.42 -12.28
C LYS A 409 5.32 -16.03 -11.60
N LEU A 410 4.54 -15.15 -12.24
CA LEU A 410 3.25 -14.70 -11.75
C LEU A 410 2.14 -15.05 -12.76
N GLN A 411 0.92 -15.09 -12.26
CA GLN A 411 -0.27 -15.28 -13.07
C GLN A 411 -1.23 -14.13 -12.78
N GLY A 412 -1.50 -13.33 -13.80
CA GLY A 412 -2.33 -12.13 -13.71
C GLY A 412 -1.53 -10.87 -14.02
N LYS A 413 -2.06 -10.06 -14.94
CA LYS A 413 -1.39 -8.84 -15.37
C LYS A 413 -2.39 -7.75 -15.70
N VAL A 414 -2.06 -6.52 -15.31
CA VAL A 414 -2.82 -5.32 -15.68
C VAL A 414 -2.66 -5.06 -17.17
N ILE A 415 -3.77 -4.92 -17.86
CA ILE A 415 -3.82 -4.66 -19.31
C ILE A 415 -3.97 -3.16 -19.58
N ASN A 416 -4.89 -2.50 -18.87
CA ASN A 416 -5.14 -1.07 -19.00
C ASN A 416 -5.38 -0.45 -17.63
N THR A 417 -5.01 0.81 -17.49
CA THR A 417 -5.35 1.60 -16.30
C THR A 417 -5.89 2.97 -16.72
N PHE A 418 -7.01 3.34 -16.10
CA PHE A 418 -7.72 4.58 -16.35
C PHE A 418 -7.74 5.44 -15.10
N VAL A 419 -7.53 6.74 -15.29
CA VAL A 419 -7.72 7.75 -14.23
C VAL A 419 -8.60 8.86 -14.78
N LYS A 420 -9.68 9.16 -14.07
CA LYS A 420 -10.70 10.14 -14.51
C LYS A 420 -11.18 9.87 -15.95
N GLY A 421 -11.38 8.62 -16.25
CA GLY A 421 -11.86 8.17 -17.55
C GLY A 421 -10.83 8.17 -18.68
N LYS A 422 -9.60 8.56 -18.42
CA LYS A 422 -8.52 8.56 -19.44
C LYS A 422 -7.67 7.32 -19.32
N GLU A 423 -7.45 6.64 -20.44
CA GLU A 423 -6.49 5.53 -20.52
C GLU A 423 -5.07 6.08 -20.41
N LEU A 424 -4.41 5.83 -19.30
CA LEU A 424 -3.05 6.30 -19.02
C LEU A 424 -2.01 5.20 -19.06
N PHE A 425 -2.44 3.95 -19.07
CA PHE A 425 -1.57 2.80 -19.27
C PHE A 425 -2.26 1.77 -20.16
N LYS A 426 -1.48 1.21 -21.08
CA LYS A 426 -1.87 0.09 -21.94
C LYS A 426 -0.66 -0.83 -22.10
N LEU A 427 -0.86 -2.14 -21.84
CA LEU A 427 0.18 -3.17 -21.95
C LEU A 427 0.61 -3.36 -23.42
#